data_76884963a3460d556545027d39269c8c
#
_entry.id   76884963a3460d556545027d39269c8c
#
_cell.length_a   1.000
_cell.length_b   1.000
_cell.length_c   1.000
_cell.angle_alpha   90.00
_cell.angle_beta   90.00
_cell.angle_gamma   90.00
#
_symmetry.space_group_name_H-M   'P 1'
#
loop_
_entity.id
_entity.type
_entity.pdbx_description
1 polymer ?
#
loop_
_entity_poly.entity_id
_entity_poly.type
_entity_poly.pdbx_seq_one_letter_code
_entity_poly.pdbx_strand_id
1 'polypeptide(L)'
;MQLPKNEKGYALVLVLLVIIFIMIGSAVFMRGSISNAKQQRIVDDNNLAYTAAEMGVDYYKWLYINKFKAERRKIWNNTKLDYESDKIMINNKSITPEKKQEELKQAAKNRQNQMVDQLLNLHFTNLEKTKPDTTDSLQYSILGPVNYTRVKDSADRYIGLLVKGKVLGEYGKGSKRAKSLDFELLFDFPLLVEDSISNPPNNGGNSLTIPVVDIQSLIESNKQTTPCTINPNNEKCLGQKSTDTHFTAINSIVYFPFGYTKGNGNIGIDFKNTQIYSKGNIELPNMNTMNNITMYAEGNIELKNLNGANQANLYTTGSIEFKNASSGYSNSILYAKGAMDGKNTEFKNMKIVVDGNYTGEKFALTSKSVMVVGKELTMKKAGSIYNSNLVVKGNLVVEKSLVIKNNSKVCVGGNIDFNKIDLKTMDSNSKIYFVEEKANPQNIMGKYTNLIPVKESVFKTNPQALYDNCVGGGSGSDSSGITDNPNWEPPEIDVTYN
;
A
#
# COMPACT_ATOMS: atom_id res chain seq x y z
N MET A 1 4.25 -107.98 -6.14
CA MET A 1 3.94 -106.95 -7.14
C MET A 1 4.76 -105.77 -6.86
N GLN A 2 5.92 -105.62 -7.60
CA GLN A 2 6.80 -104.48 -7.54
C GLN A 2 6.34 -103.51 -8.59
N LEU A 3 5.86 -102.35 -8.12
CA LEU A 3 5.49 -101.21 -8.97
C LEU A 3 6.82 -100.62 -9.53
N PRO A 4 6.96 -100.42 -10.86
CA PRO A 4 8.16 -99.81 -11.43
C PRO A 4 8.29 -98.37 -10.91
N LYS A 5 9.43 -98.11 -10.25
CA LYS A 5 9.87 -96.81 -9.89
C LYS A 5 10.21 -95.96 -11.13
N ASN A 6 9.22 -95.27 -11.66
CA ASN A 6 9.51 -94.37 -12.80
C ASN A 6 9.70 -92.93 -12.23
N GLU A 7 10.76 -92.78 -11.41
CA GLU A 7 11.09 -91.51 -10.68
C GLU A 7 11.38 -90.37 -11.65
N LYS A 8 11.88 -90.70 -12.88
CA LYS A 8 12.19 -89.64 -13.85
C LYS A 8 10.95 -88.96 -14.45
N GLY A 9 9.83 -89.69 -14.61
CA GLY A 9 8.60 -89.08 -15.13
C GLY A 9 7.91 -88.17 -14.15
N TYR A 10 7.99 -88.51 -12.83
CA TYR A 10 7.38 -87.69 -11.80
C TYR A 10 8.08 -86.34 -11.59
N ALA A 11 9.43 -86.31 -11.65
CA ALA A 11 10.24 -85.11 -11.60
C ALA A 11 9.90 -84.10 -12.71
N LEU A 12 9.69 -84.62 -13.94
CA LEU A 12 9.32 -83.78 -15.09
C LEU A 12 7.96 -83.13 -14.93
N VAL A 13 6.98 -83.89 -14.44
CA VAL A 13 5.63 -83.36 -14.16
C VAL A 13 5.65 -82.28 -13.04
N LEU A 14 6.47 -82.47 -12.01
CA LEU A 14 6.62 -81.53 -10.90
C LEU A 14 7.29 -80.23 -11.37
N VAL A 15 8.33 -80.31 -12.19
CA VAL A 15 8.96 -79.15 -12.81
C VAL A 15 8.00 -78.37 -13.70
N LEU A 16 7.21 -79.10 -14.52
CA LEU A 16 6.23 -78.46 -15.40
C LEU A 16 5.13 -77.74 -14.58
N LEU A 17 4.69 -78.33 -13.47
CA LEU A 17 3.68 -77.76 -12.58
C LEU A 17 4.23 -76.48 -11.89
N VAL A 18 5.50 -76.47 -11.44
CA VAL A 18 6.17 -75.32 -10.89
C VAL A 18 6.28 -74.17 -11.91
N ILE A 19 6.64 -74.51 -13.16
CA ILE A 19 6.71 -73.51 -14.25
C ILE A 19 5.33 -72.87 -14.51
N ILE A 20 4.26 -73.67 -14.51
CA ILE A 20 2.90 -73.18 -14.70
C ILE A 20 2.49 -72.26 -13.53
N PHE A 21 2.79 -72.60 -12.28
CA PHE A 21 2.53 -71.72 -11.13
C PHE A 21 3.35 -70.39 -11.21
N ILE A 22 4.60 -70.45 -11.60
CA ILE A 22 5.42 -69.23 -11.77
C ILE A 22 4.85 -68.36 -12.89
N MET A 23 4.41 -68.95 -14.02
CA MET A 23 3.83 -68.19 -15.13
C MET A 23 2.49 -67.57 -14.73
N ILE A 24 1.61 -68.27 -14.03
CA ILE A 24 0.34 -67.72 -13.51
C ILE A 24 0.61 -66.61 -12.49
N GLY A 25 1.54 -66.82 -11.55
CA GLY A 25 1.96 -65.81 -10.58
C GLY A 25 2.50 -64.55 -11.25
N SER A 26 3.42 -64.73 -12.22
CA SER A 26 3.98 -63.62 -12.97
C SER A 26 2.93 -62.85 -13.78
N ALA A 27 1.95 -63.54 -14.37
CA ALA A 27 0.87 -62.88 -15.10
C ALA A 27 -0.04 -62.05 -14.20
N VAL A 28 -0.33 -62.51 -12.96
CA VAL A 28 -1.11 -61.78 -11.95
C VAL A 28 -0.35 -60.55 -11.49
N PHE A 29 0.93 -60.69 -11.16
CA PHE A 29 1.78 -59.53 -10.75
C PHE A 29 1.92 -58.49 -11.88
N MET A 30 2.10 -58.92 -13.12
CA MET A 30 2.21 -58.03 -14.27
C MET A 30 0.91 -57.27 -14.50
N ARG A 31 -0.25 -57.93 -14.35
CA ARG A 31 -1.55 -57.29 -14.44
C ARG A 31 -1.80 -56.27 -13.31
N GLY A 32 -1.37 -56.57 -12.08
CA GLY A 32 -1.38 -55.67 -10.96
C GLY A 32 -0.52 -54.43 -11.17
N SER A 33 0.76 -54.62 -11.66
CA SER A 33 1.67 -53.50 -11.96
C SER A 33 1.14 -52.62 -13.07
N ILE A 34 0.57 -53.16 -14.14
CA ILE A 34 -0.04 -52.35 -15.21
C ILE A 34 -1.23 -51.58 -14.72
N SER A 35 -2.07 -52.17 -13.86
CA SER A 35 -3.23 -51.51 -13.25
C SER A 35 -2.80 -50.33 -12.36
N ASN A 36 -1.77 -50.53 -11.50
CA ASN A 36 -1.24 -49.49 -10.63
C ASN A 36 -0.58 -48.35 -11.45
N ALA A 37 0.19 -48.68 -12.45
CA ALA A 37 0.79 -47.66 -13.34
C ALA A 37 -0.28 -46.84 -14.07
N LYS A 38 -1.38 -47.48 -14.50
CA LYS A 38 -2.50 -46.79 -15.12
C LYS A 38 -3.24 -45.88 -14.14
N GLN A 39 -3.44 -46.33 -12.90
CA GLN A 39 -4.03 -45.48 -11.85
C GLN A 39 -3.18 -44.30 -11.48
N GLN A 40 -1.85 -44.51 -11.32
CA GLN A 40 -0.90 -43.46 -11.06
C GLN A 40 -0.91 -42.41 -12.17
N ARG A 41 -0.88 -42.83 -13.44
CA ARG A 41 -0.99 -41.92 -14.57
C ARG A 41 -2.30 -41.09 -14.56
N ILE A 42 -3.42 -41.69 -14.19
CA ILE A 42 -4.71 -40.97 -14.07
C ILE A 42 -4.64 -39.92 -12.96
N VAL A 43 -4.01 -40.22 -11.83
CA VAL A 43 -3.81 -39.25 -10.73
C VAL A 43 -2.91 -38.11 -11.18
N ASP A 44 -1.80 -38.42 -11.83
CA ASP A 44 -0.87 -37.41 -12.32
C ASP A 44 -1.51 -36.50 -13.37
N ASP A 45 -2.25 -37.05 -14.33
CA ASP A 45 -2.98 -36.28 -15.35
C ASP A 45 -4.06 -35.38 -14.72
N ASN A 46 -4.75 -35.85 -13.67
CA ASN A 46 -5.73 -35.05 -12.92
C ASN A 46 -5.05 -33.90 -12.14
N ASN A 47 -3.91 -34.17 -11.52
CA ASN A 47 -3.12 -33.14 -10.82
C ASN A 47 -2.63 -32.08 -11.79
N LEU A 48 -2.17 -32.46 -12.98
CA LEU A 48 -1.75 -31.52 -14.02
C LEU A 48 -2.94 -30.69 -14.55
N ALA A 49 -4.11 -31.28 -14.72
CA ALA A 49 -5.32 -30.53 -15.09
C ALA A 49 -5.73 -29.55 -13.99
N TYR A 50 -5.55 -29.91 -12.72
CA TYR A 50 -5.81 -29.03 -11.58
C TYR A 50 -4.81 -27.86 -11.56
N THR A 51 -3.52 -28.14 -11.74
CA THR A 51 -2.48 -27.08 -11.87
C THR A 51 -2.76 -26.15 -13.04
N ALA A 52 -3.25 -26.67 -14.18
CA ALA A 52 -3.68 -25.84 -15.30
C ALA A 52 -4.82 -24.89 -14.90
N ALA A 53 -5.79 -25.37 -14.12
CA ALA A 53 -6.88 -24.54 -13.63
C ALA A 53 -6.37 -23.44 -12.66
N GLU A 54 -5.43 -23.76 -11.76
CA GLU A 54 -4.78 -22.76 -10.87
C GLU A 54 -4.05 -21.69 -11.66
N MET A 55 -3.23 -22.10 -12.63
CA MET A 55 -2.53 -21.15 -13.52
C MET A 55 -3.53 -20.24 -14.25
N GLY A 56 -4.66 -20.76 -14.67
CA GLY A 56 -5.71 -19.99 -15.31
C GLY A 56 -6.39 -19.01 -14.34
N VAL A 57 -6.65 -19.41 -13.10
CA VAL A 57 -7.15 -18.50 -12.07
C VAL A 57 -6.17 -17.35 -11.85
N ASP A 58 -4.90 -17.64 -11.69
CA ASP A 58 -3.88 -16.61 -11.47
C ASP A 58 -3.73 -15.66 -12.66
N TYR A 59 -3.81 -16.20 -13.90
CA TYR A 59 -3.80 -15.40 -15.12
C TYR A 59 -4.99 -14.43 -15.17
N TYR A 60 -6.22 -14.90 -14.97
CA TYR A 60 -7.39 -14.02 -15.03
C TYR A 60 -7.44 -13.03 -13.87
N LYS A 61 -7.01 -13.43 -12.67
CA LYS A 61 -6.80 -12.52 -11.54
C LYS A 61 -5.85 -11.39 -11.92
N TRP A 62 -4.67 -11.74 -12.41
CA TRP A 62 -3.68 -10.77 -12.88
C TRP A 62 -4.27 -9.83 -13.95
N LEU A 63 -5.02 -10.38 -14.91
CA LEU A 63 -5.62 -9.62 -15.99
C LEU A 63 -6.62 -8.57 -15.46
N TYR A 64 -7.54 -8.97 -14.59
CA TYR A 64 -8.53 -8.07 -13.98
C TYR A 64 -7.87 -7.02 -13.08
N ILE A 65 -6.93 -7.42 -12.23
CA ILE A 65 -6.21 -6.52 -11.32
C ILE A 65 -5.41 -5.47 -12.12
N ASN A 66 -4.69 -5.88 -13.15
CA ASN A 66 -3.91 -4.95 -13.95
C ASN A 66 -4.80 -3.98 -14.73
N LYS A 67 -5.91 -4.46 -15.27
CA LYS A 67 -6.87 -3.58 -15.96
C LYS A 67 -7.49 -2.58 -14.99
N PHE A 68 -7.86 -3.01 -13.80
CA PHE A 68 -8.34 -2.13 -12.74
C PHE A 68 -7.28 -1.07 -12.37
N LYS A 69 -6.06 -1.48 -12.11
CA LYS A 69 -4.95 -0.56 -11.78
C LYS A 69 -4.70 0.47 -12.87
N ALA A 70 -4.76 0.08 -14.14
CA ALA A 70 -4.53 0.97 -15.27
C ALA A 70 -5.63 2.04 -15.44
N GLU A 71 -6.89 1.68 -15.20
CA GLU A 71 -8.03 2.53 -15.55
C GLU A 71 -8.61 3.30 -14.33
N ARG A 72 -8.48 2.76 -13.11
CA ARG A 72 -9.12 3.32 -11.91
C ARG A 72 -8.84 4.81 -11.70
N ARG A 73 -7.59 5.25 -11.92
CA ARG A 73 -7.18 6.65 -11.72
C ARG A 73 -7.86 7.59 -12.71
N LYS A 74 -7.90 7.19 -13.99
CA LYS A 74 -8.54 7.98 -15.04
C LYS A 74 -10.03 8.12 -14.80
N ILE A 75 -10.67 7.00 -14.47
CA ILE A 75 -12.10 6.97 -14.18
C ILE A 75 -12.41 7.82 -12.95
N TRP A 76 -11.64 7.69 -11.87
CA TRP A 76 -11.78 8.48 -10.65
C TRP A 76 -11.65 9.98 -10.91
N ASN A 77 -10.58 10.41 -11.61
CA ASN A 77 -10.35 11.81 -11.89
C ASN A 77 -11.46 12.42 -12.77
N ASN A 78 -11.91 11.70 -13.79
CA ASN A 78 -13.02 12.15 -14.62
C ASN A 78 -14.31 12.27 -13.82
N THR A 79 -14.64 11.27 -13.00
CA THR A 79 -15.82 11.27 -12.13
C THR A 79 -15.81 12.45 -11.15
N LYS A 80 -14.63 12.75 -10.59
CA LYS A 80 -14.47 13.90 -9.70
C LYS A 80 -14.69 15.23 -10.43
N LEU A 81 -14.12 15.41 -11.61
CA LEU A 81 -14.31 16.62 -12.41
C LEU A 81 -15.79 16.80 -12.81
N ASP A 82 -16.45 15.72 -13.18
CA ASP A 82 -17.87 15.75 -13.50
C ASP A 82 -18.73 16.13 -12.29
N TYR A 83 -18.40 15.60 -11.10
CA TYR A 83 -19.09 15.95 -9.87
C TYR A 83 -18.86 17.42 -9.45
N GLU A 84 -17.65 17.96 -9.60
CA GLU A 84 -17.38 19.38 -9.38
C GLU A 84 -18.19 20.29 -10.32
N SER A 85 -18.35 19.88 -11.58
CA SER A 85 -19.20 20.57 -12.55
C SER A 85 -20.68 20.57 -12.10
N ASP A 86 -21.19 19.40 -11.65
CA ASP A 86 -22.56 19.28 -11.12
C ASP A 86 -22.75 20.19 -9.90
N LYS A 87 -21.76 20.24 -9.01
CA LYS A 87 -21.77 21.08 -7.80
C LYS A 87 -21.87 22.58 -8.12
N ILE A 88 -21.10 23.04 -9.11
CA ILE A 88 -21.17 24.43 -9.58
C ILE A 88 -22.58 24.72 -10.13
N MET A 89 -23.12 23.83 -10.95
CA MET A 89 -24.46 24.00 -11.51
C MET A 89 -25.55 24.03 -10.42
N ILE A 90 -25.48 23.14 -9.42
CA ILE A 90 -26.46 23.07 -8.32
C ILE A 90 -26.37 24.31 -7.43
N ASN A 91 -25.16 24.77 -7.11
CA ASN A 91 -24.96 25.94 -6.27
C ASN A 91 -25.47 27.24 -6.90
N ASN A 92 -25.48 27.31 -8.23
CA ASN A 92 -26.00 28.44 -8.99
C ASN A 92 -27.54 28.44 -9.13
N LYS A 93 -28.22 27.36 -8.71
CA LYS A 93 -29.70 27.33 -8.74
C LYS A 93 -30.29 28.19 -7.62
N SER A 94 -31.38 28.88 -7.94
CA SER A 94 -32.19 29.65 -6.99
C SER A 94 -33.16 28.75 -6.22
N ILE A 95 -32.61 27.84 -5.40
CA ILE A 95 -33.38 26.90 -4.57
C ILE A 95 -32.92 27.01 -3.10
N THR A 96 -33.70 26.44 -2.17
CA THR A 96 -33.37 26.47 -0.75
C THR A 96 -32.10 25.68 -0.43
N PRO A 97 -31.36 26.00 0.65
CA PRO A 97 -30.13 25.29 1.04
C PRO A 97 -30.36 23.78 1.19
N GLU A 98 -31.50 23.37 1.78
CA GLU A 98 -31.87 21.97 1.98
C GLU A 98 -32.01 21.22 0.66
N LYS A 99 -32.69 21.84 -0.32
CA LYS A 99 -32.80 21.27 -1.69
C LYS A 99 -31.46 21.19 -2.40
N LYS A 100 -30.57 22.19 -2.21
CA LYS A 100 -29.21 22.12 -2.76
C LYS A 100 -28.45 20.92 -2.22
N GLN A 101 -28.52 20.70 -0.90
CA GLN A 101 -27.85 19.57 -0.26
C GLN A 101 -28.40 18.22 -0.73
N GLU A 102 -29.72 18.11 -0.92
CA GLU A 102 -30.32 16.88 -1.44
C GLU A 102 -29.91 16.61 -2.90
N GLU A 103 -29.91 17.64 -3.75
CA GLU A 103 -29.43 17.50 -5.14
C GLU A 103 -27.94 17.15 -5.20
N LEU A 104 -27.09 17.69 -4.31
CA LEU A 104 -25.69 17.34 -4.21
C LEU A 104 -25.49 15.87 -3.82
N LYS A 105 -26.25 15.36 -2.84
CA LYS A 105 -26.23 13.95 -2.45
C LYS A 105 -26.62 13.04 -3.62
N GLN A 106 -27.68 13.41 -4.34
CA GLN A 106 -28.13 12.65 -5.48
C GLN A 106 -27.09 12.68 -6.64
N ALA A 107 -26.47 13.84 -6.89
CA ALA A 107 -25.40 13.96 -7.88
C ALA A 107 -24.18 13.09 -7.51
N ALA A 108 -23.74 13.12 -6.25
CA ALA A 108 -22.65 12.28 -5.76
C ALA A 108 -22.96 10.78 -5.94
N LYS A 109 -24.17 10.34 -5.57
CA LYS A 109 -24.63 8.96 -5.77
C LYS A 109 -24.61 8.59 -7.25
N ASN A 110 -25.14 9.42 -8.13
CA ASN A 110 -25.21 9.16 -9.57
C ASN A 110 -23.80 9.03 -10.16
N ARG A 111 -22.87 9.93 -9.79
CA ARG A 111 -21.49 9.88 -10.27
C ARG A 111 -20.72 8.66 -9.72
N GLN A 112 -20.96 8.30 -8.45
CA GLN A 112 -20.42 7.07 -7.86
C GLN A 112 -20.87 5.84 -8.64
N ASN A 113 -22.15 5.73 -8.94
CA ASN A 113 -22.69 4.60 -9.69
C ASN A 113 -22.16 4.56 -11.13
N GLN A 114 -22.05 5.73 -11.80
CA GLN A 114 -21.47 5.83 -13.14
C GLN A 114 -20.00 5.39 -13.17
N MET A 115 -19.22 5.67 -12.15
CA MET A 115 -17.81 5.26 -12.05
C MET A 115 -17.67 3.74 -12.11
N VAL A 116 -18.47 3.01 -11.32
CA VAL A 116 -18.46 1.54 -11.32
C VAL A 116 -18.92 0.98 -12.65
N ASP A 117 -19.97 1.58 -13.24
CA ASP A 117 -20.49 1.18 -14.54
C ASP A 117 -19.50 1.43 -15.67
N GLN A 118 -18.74 2.52 -15.64
CA GLN A 118 -17.68 2.79 -16.61
C GLN A 118 -16.58 1.72 -16.55
N LEU A 119 -16.11 1.34 -15.36
CA LEU A 119 -15.12 0.28 -15.24
C LEU A 119 -15.67 -1.04 -15.81
N LEU A 120 -16.88 -1.42 -15.42
CA LEU A 120 -17.51 -2.65 -15.87
C LEU A 120 -17.67 -2.65 -17.41
N ASN A 121 -18.37 -1.67 -17.95
CA ASN A 121 -18.80 -1.69 -19.35
C ASN A 121 -17.67 -1.44 -20.36
N LEU A 122 -16.69 -0.58 -20.00
CA LEU A 122 -15.62 -0.20 -20.92
C LEU A 122 -14.37 -1.08 -20.77
N HIS A 123 -14.14 -1.66 -19.60
CA HIS A 123 -12.85 -2.25 -19.29
C HIS A 123 -12.89 -3.71 -18.83
N PHE A 124 -13.96 -4.16 -18.20
CA PHE A 124 -14.07 -5.53 -17.70
C PHE A 124 -14.84 -6.47 -18.63
N THR A 125 -15.89 -5.97 -19.27
CA THR A 125 -16.66 -6.76 -20.23
C THR A 125 -15.74 -7.21 -21.36
N ASN A 126 -15.71 -8.50 -21.64
CA ASN A 126 -14.88 -9.18 -22.62
C ASN A 126 -13.41 -9.45 -22.25
N LEU A 127 -12.94 -9.15 -21.04
CA LEU A 127 -11.61 -9.59 -20.60
C LEU A 127 -11.51 -11.11 -20.60
N GLU A 128 -12.61 -11.83 -20.32
CA GLU A 128 -12.72 -13.28 -20.36
C GLU A 128 -12.46 -13.87 -21.76
N LYS A 129 -12.59 -13.06 -22.82
CA LYS A 129 -12.31 -13.48 -24.20
C LYS A 129 -10.82 -13.44 -24.54
N THR A 130 -9.99 -12.87 -23.68
CA THR A 130 -8.54 -12.85 -23.86
C THR A 130 -8.01 -14.26 -23.70
N LYS A 131 -7.47 -14.81 -24.78
CA LYS A 131 -6.88 -16.15 -24.75
C LYS A 131 -5.45 -16.08 -24.21
N PRO A 132 -5.14 -16.87 -23.21
CA PRO A 132 -3.76 -17.00 -22.74
C PRO A 132 -2.91 -17.74 -23.76
N ASP A 133 -1.61 -17.48 -23.74
CA ASP A 133 -0.62 -18.23 -24.52
C ASP A 133 -0.34 -19.55 -23.78
N THR A 134 -0.95 -20.65 -24.22
CA THR A 134 -0.86 -21.95 -23.56
C THR A 134 -0.10 -22.97 -24.42
N THR A 135 0.56 -23.93 -23.78
CA THR A 135 1.23 -25.01 -24.49
C THR A 135 0.22 -26.06 -24.99
N ASP A 136 0.56 -26.83 -26.01
CA ASP A 136 -0.33 -27.86 -26.59
C ASP A 136 -0.87 -28.90 -25.61
N SER A 137 -0.18 -29.14 -24.50
CA SER A 137 -0.54 -30.15 -23.49
C SER A 137 -1.20 -29.62 -22.26
N LEU A 138 -0.99 -28.34 -21.91
CA LEU A 138 -1.52 -27.68 -20.71
C LEU A 138 -2.31 -26.45 -21.15
N GLN A 139 -3.61 -26.49 -20.99
CA GLN A 139 -4.52 -25.42 -21.43
C GLN A 139 -5.43 -24.99 -20.30
N TYR A 140 -5.81 -23.71 -20.32
CA TYR A 140 -6.86 -23.21 -19.44
C TYR A 140 -7.72 -22.15 -20.15
N SER A 141 -8.98 -22.05 -19.73
CA SER A 141 -9.95 -21.12 -20.30
C SER A 141 -11.05 -20.79 -19.28
N ILE A 142 -11.74 -19.70 -19.47
CA ILE A 142 -12.96 -19.41 -18.70
C ILE A 142 -14.06 -20.42 -19.11
N LEU A 143 -14.68 -21.02 -18.12
CA LEU A 143 -15.81 -21.92 -18.27
C LEU A 143 -17.12 -21.17 -17.99
N GLY A 144 -17.87 -20.86 -19.04
CA GLY A 144 -19.13 -20.13 -18.95
C GLY A 144 -18.95 -18.61 -18.83
N PRO A 145 -20.02 -17.86 -18.56
CA PRO A 145 -19.99 -16.42 -18.42
C PRO A 145 -19.36 -16.01 -17.08
N VAL A 146 -18.57 -14.91 -17.10
CA VAL A 146 -18.16 -14.24 -15.88
C VAL A 146 -19.32 -13.37 -15.36
N ASN A 147 -19.62 -13.50 -14.08
CA ASN A 147 -20.67 -12.75 -13.41
C ASN A 147 -20.11 -11.52 -12.74
N TYR A 148 -20.74 -10.37 -13.00
CA TYR A 148 -20.38 -9.07 -12.43
C TYR A 148 -21.51 -8.58 -11.53
N THR A 149 -21.25 -8.44 -10.25
CA THR A 149 -22.22 -7.97 -9.26
C THR A 149 -21.76 -6.65 -8.65
N ARG A 150 -22.59 -5.62 -8.74
CA ARG A 150 -22.35 -4.32 -8.11
C ARG A 150 -22.65 -4.43 -6.62
N VAL A 151 -21.67 -4.13 -5.79
CA VAL A 151 -21.83 -4.10 -4.33
C VAL A 151 -22.35 -2.72 -3.93
N LYS A 152 -23.39 -2.69 -3.11
CA LYS A 152 -24.05 -1.45 -2.67
C LYS A 152 -23.92 -1.26 -1.18
N ASP A 153 -23.88 0.00 -0.75
CA ASP A 153 -24.05 0.38 0.64
C ASP A 153 -25.53 0.58 1.02
N SER A 154 -25.78 0.95 2.26
CA SER A 154 -27.14 1.23 2.78
C SER A 154 -27.84 2.43 2.12
N ALA A 155 -27.10 3.30 1.46
CA ALA A 155 -27.61 4.45 0.69
C ALA A 155 -27.80 4.13 -0.80
N ASP A 156 -27.70 2.85 -1.19
CA ASP A 156 -27.81 2.37 -2.57
C ASP A 156 -26.78 2.96 -3.53
N ARG A 157 -25.57 3.28 -3.01
CA ARG A 157 -24.40 3.71 -3.79
C ARG A 157 -23.54 2.49 -4.11
N TYR A 158 -22.97 2.43 -5.31
CA TYR A 158 -22.02 1.37 -5.67
C TYR A 158 -20.68 1.59 -4.99
N ILE A 159 -20.35 0.74 -4.03
CA ILE A 159 -19.09 0.78 -3.28
C ILE A 159 -18.10 -0.27 -3.75
N GLY A 160 -18.51 -1.20 -4.59
CA GLY A 160 -17.65 -2.26 -5.09
C GLY A 160 -18.19 -2.92 -6.34
N LEU A 161 -17.31 -3.70 -6.98
CA LEU A 161 -17.62 -4.60 -8.09
C LEU A 161 -17.08 -5.99 -7.79
N LEU A 162 -17.97 -6.94 -7.65
CA LEU A 162 -17.64 -8.34 -7.43
C LEU A 162 -17.63 -9.08 -8.77
N VAL A 163 -16.49 -9.69 -9.10
CA VAL A 163 -16.25 -10.47 -10.33
C VAL A 163 -16.13 -11.93 -9.94
N LYS A 164 -17.04 -12.79 -10.42
CA LYS A 164 -17.01 -14.23 -10.19
C LYS A 164 -16.92 -14.98 -11.51
N GLY A 165 -16.02 -15.93 -11.56
CA GLY A 165 -15.83 -16.76 -12.76
C GLY A 165 -15.37 -18.16 -12.41
N LYS A 166 -15.38 -19.02 -13.42
CA LYS A 166 -14.90 -20.41 -13.31
C LYS A 166 -13.87 -20.63 -14.41
N VAL A 167 -12.73 -21.20 -14.04
CA VAL A 167 -11.66 -21.56 -14.96
C VAL A 167 -11.64 -23.07 -15.14
N LEU A 168 -11.58 -23.51 -16.37
CA LEU A 168 -11.34 -24.91 -16.77
C LEU A 168 -9.86 -25.07 -17.09
N GLY A 169 -9.18 -25.95 -16.38
CA GLY A 169 -7.84 -26.44 -16.71
C GLY A 169 -7.93 -27.81 -17.40
N GLU A 170 -7.19 -27.96 -18.50
CA GLU A 170 -7.15 -29.20 -19.29
C GLU A 170 -5.71 -29.67 -19.49
N TYR A 171 -5.50 -30.99 -19.38
CA TYR A 171 -4.21 -31.61 -19.66
C TYR A 171 -4.39 -32.85 -20.54
N GLY A 172 -3.47 -33.01 -21.53
CA GLY A 172 -3.31 -34.17 -22.38
C GLY A 172 -3.75 -33.96 -23.82
N LYS A 173 -3.15 -34.81 -24.72
CA LYS A 173 -3.54 -34.90 -26.13
C LYS A 173 -4.51 -36.06 -26.27
N GLY A 174 -5.66 -35.84 -26.89
CA GLY A 174 -6.69 -36.89 -27.11
C GLY A 174 -7.77 -36.89 -26.02
N SER A 175 -7.76 -37.85 -25.10
CA SER A 175 -8.70 -37.83 -23.95
C SER A 175 -8.18 -36.86 -22.90
N LYS A 176 -8.59 -35.62 -22.99
CA LYS A 176 -8.20 -34.56 -22.03
C LYS A 176 -8.77 -34.83 -20.65
N ARG A 177 -7.94 -34.63 -19.63
CA ARG A 177 -8.39 -34.48 -18.25
C ARG A 177 -8.73 -33.04 -17.99
N ALA A 178 -9.84 -32.79 -17.34
CA ALA A 178 -10.32 -31.44 -17.07
C ALA A 178 -10.67 -31.28 -15.59
N LYS A 179 -10.29 -30.13 -15.03
CA LYS A 179 -10.65 -29.68 -13.69
C LYS A 179 -11.09 -28.23 -13.74
N SER A 180 -12.00 -27.84 -12.91
CA SER A 180 -12.45 -26.45 -12.84
C SER A 180 -12.27 -25.88 -11.44
N LEU A 181 -11.90 -24.59 -11.39
CA LEU A 181 -11.79 -23.79 -10.17
C LEU A 181 -12.62 -22.53 -10.29
N ASP A 182 -13.28 -22.16 -9.24
CA ASP A 182 -13.96 -20.88 -9.14
C ASP A 182 -13.02 -19.81 -8.63
N PHE A 183 -13.20 -18.56 -9.08
CA PHE A 183 -12.51 -17.41 -8.54
C PHE A 183 -13.49 -16.28 -8.25
N GLU A 184 -13.15 -15.49 -7.24
CA GLU A 184 -13.88 -14.32 -6.83
C GLU A 184 -12.92 -13.15 -6.60
N LEU A 185 -13.25 -11.98 -7.14
CA LEU A 185 -12.45 -10.75 -6.99
C LEU A 185 -13.39 -9.62 -6.59
N LEU A 186 -13.13 -9.00 -5.45
CA LEU A 186 -13.84 -7.81 -5.00
C LEU A 186 -12.99 -6.58 -5.27
N PHE A 187 -13.50 -5.64 -6.04
CA PHE A 187 -12.90 -4.34 -6.32
C PHE A 187 -13.66 -3.27 -5.57
N ASP A 188 -13.04 -2.68 -4.54
CA ASP A 188 -13.64 -1.62 -3.75
C ASP A 188 -13.42 -0.25 -4.39
N PHE A 189 -14.38 0.64 -4.21
CA PHE A 189 -14.34 2.00 -4.73
C PHE A 189 -14.48 3.00 -3.58
N PRO A 190 -13.67 4.08 -3.57
CA PRO A 190 -13.81 5.14 -2.60
C PRO A 190 -15.15 5.86 -2.82
N LEU A 191 -15.76 6.28 -1.72
CA LEU A 191 -17.02 7.03 -1.79
C LEU A 191 -16.77 8.47 -2.21
N LEU A 192 -17.60 8.97 -3.14
CA LEU A 192 -17.78 10.38 -3.35
C LEU A 192 -18.66 10.92 -2.21
N VAL A 193 -18.02 11.52 -1.19
CA VAL A 193 -18.73 12.13 -0.06
C VAL A 193 -18.71 13.64 -0.23
N GLU A 194 -19.75 14.32 0.23
CA GLU A 194 -19.85 15.78 0.20
C GLU A 194 -18.63 16.44 0.85
N ASP A 195 -18.15 15.88 1.97
CA ASP A 195 -17.02 16.38 2.75
C ASP A 195 -15.64 16.03 2.16
N SER A 196 -15.55 15.07 1.26
CA SER A 196 -14.27 14.73 0.60
C SER A 196 -13.88 15.71 -0.51
N ILE A 197 -14.69 16.73 -0.76
CA ILE A 197 -14.46 17.78 -1.76
C ILE A 197 -13.92 19.04 -1.12
N SER A 198 -14.31 19.33 0.12
CA SER A 198 -13.68 20.37 0.96
C SER A 198 -12.41 19.87 1.67
N ASN A 199 -12.30 18.56 1.89
CA ASN A 199 -11.10 17.91 2.37
C ASN A 199 -10.68 16.88 1.32
N PRO A 200 -9.54 17.03 0.64
CA PRO A 200 -9.03 15.94 -0.17
C PRO A 200 -8.97 14.69 0.74
N PRO A 201 -9.46 13.53 0.28
CA PRO A 201 -9.47 12.33 1.09
C PRO A 201 -8.05 12.16 1.67
N ASN A 202 -8.01 11.85 2.95
CA ASN A 202 -6.76 11.62 3.67
C ASN A 202 -5.99 10.54 2.91
N ASN A 203 -5.16 11.01 1.97
CA ASN A 203 -4.54 10.17 0.93
C ASN A 203 -3.49 9.28 1.57
N GLY A 204 -3.94 8.19 2.15
CA GLY A 204 -3.08 7.11 2.62
C GLY A 204 -2.43 6.30 1.50
N GLY A 205 -2.06 6.84 0.39
CA GLY A 205 -1.36 6.19 -0.69
C GLY A 205 -0.25 7.01 -1.25
N ASN A 206 0.66 6.36 -1.70
CA ASN A 206 1.97 6.67 -2.21
C ASN A 206 2.03 7.71 -3.35
N SER A 207 1.22 8.77 -3.30
CA SER A 207 1.41 9.92 -4.18
C SER A 207 2.52 10.79 -3.61
N LEU A 208 3.54 11.06 -4.41
CA LEU A 208 4.54 12.11 -4.16
C LEU A 208 3.96 13.52 -4.32
N THR A 209 2.72 13.65 -4.76
CA THR A 209 1.97 14.88 -4.54
C THR A 209 1.78 14.98 -3.04
N ILE A 210 2.48 15.93 -2.44
CA ILE A 210 2.28 16.40 -1.08
C ILE A 210 0.77 16.63 -0.98
N PRO A 211 0.04 15.93 -0.08
CA PRO A 211 -1.36 16.22 0.09
C PRO A 211 -1.45 17.69 0.45
N VAL A 212 -2.07 18.48 -0.41
CA VAL A 212 -2.37 19.87 -0.08
C VAL A 212 -3.50 19.81 0.95
N VAL A 213 -3.10 19.62 2.22
CA VAL A 213 -4.03 19.78 3.34
C VAL A 213 -4.25 21.28 3.46
N ASP A 214 -5.44 21.74 3.16
CA ASP A 214 -5.81 23.13 3.42
C ASP A 214 -6.00 23.32 4.93
N ILE A 215 -4.85 23.48 5.60
CA ILE A 215 -4.81 23.65 7.06
C ILE A 215 -5.59 24.89 7.49
N GLN A 216 -5.55 25.95 6.69
CA GLN A 216 -6.27 27.21 7.00
C GLN A 216 -7.79 26.99 7.01
N SER A 217 -8.33 26.37 5.97
CA SER A 217 -9.76 26.04 5.92
C SER A 217 -10.20 25.14 7.06
N LEU A 218 -9.36 24.13 7.41
CA LEU A 218 -9.65 23.24 8.53
C LEU A 218 -9.68 23.98 9.87
N ILE A 219 -8.75 24.90 10.09
CA ILE A 219 -8.69 25.70 11.31
C ILE A 219 -9.90 26.65 11.37
N GLU A 220 -10.24 27.32 10.26
CA GLU A 220 -11.38 28.23 10.19
C GLU A 220 -12.72 27.52 10.43
N SER A 221 -12.90 26.31 9.87
CA SER A 221 -14.12 25.52 10.03
C SER A 221 -14.30 24.94 11.45
N ASN A 222 -13.22 24.84 12.23
CA ASN A 222 -13.24 24.32 13.59
C ASN A 222 -13.06 25.40 14.67
N LYS A 223 -13.33 26.66 14.35
CA LYS A 223 -13.34 27.74 15.34
C LYS A 223 -14.35 27.46 16.47
N GLN A 224 -13.92 27.70 17.69
CA GLN A 224 -14.75 27.58 18.89
C GLN A 224 -14.82 28.93 19.58
N THR A 225 -15.95 29.21 20.19
CA THR A 225 -16.20 30.47 20.92
C THR A 225 -16.38 30.28 22.42
N THR A 226 -16.75 29.07 22.85
CA THR A 226 -16.94 28.74 24.27
C THR A 226 -15.58 28.42 24.88
N PRO A 227 -15.14 29.12 25.94
CA PRO A 227 -13.90 28.84 26.64
C PRO A 227 -13.83 27.39 27.14
N CYS A 228 -12.65 26.78 27.06
CA CYS A 228 -12.43 25.48 27.67
C CYS A 228 -12.49 25.53 29.19
N THR A 229 -12.91 24.45 29.81
CA THR A 229 -12.62 24.21 31.24
C THR A 229 -11.12 24.02 31.46
N ILE A 230 -10.63 24.00 32.70
CA ILE A 230 -9.20 23.87 33.01
C ILE A 230 -8.62 22.56 32.43
N ASN A 231 -9.41 21.47 32.44
CA ASN A 231 -9.06 20.18 31.87
C ASN A 231 -10.23 19.68 31.02
N PRO A 232 -10.36 20.13 29.76
CA PRO A 232 -11.49 19.75 28.93
C PRO A 232 -11.55 18.24 28.69
N ASN A 233 -12.74 17.67 28.91
CA ASN A 233 -13.05 16.28 28.64
C ASN A 233 -14.37 16.19 27.87
N ASN A 234 -14.33 15.61 26.67
CA ASN A 234 -15.44 15.55 25.73
C ASN A 234 -15.99 16.96 25.33
N GLU A 235 -15.12 17.96 25.26
CA GLU A 235 -15.50 19.35 24.96
C GLU A 235 -15.06 19.75 23.54
N LYS A 236 -15.85 20.68 22.96
CA LYS A 236 -15.45 21.52 21.83
C LYS A 236 -15.30 22.93 22.32
N CYS A 237 -14.08 23.44 22.43
CA CYS A 237 -13.86 24.65 23.19
C CYS A 237 -12.73 25.54 22.67
N LEU A 238 -12.81 26.84 23.05
CA LEU A 238 -11.79 27.84 22.79
C LEU A 238 -10.70 27.73 23.85
N GLY A 239 -9.51 27.32 23.42
CA GLY A 239 -8.32 27.26 24.25
C GLY A 239 -7.87 28.70 24.60
N GLN A 240 -7.62 28.97 25.86
CA GLN A 240 -7.03 30.21 26.30
C GLN A 240 -5.51 30.16 26.10
N LYS A 241 -4.88 31.30 25.83
CA LYS A 241 -3.43 31.43 25.83
C LYS A 241 -2.97 31.20 27.27
N SER A 242 -2.67 29.97 27.61
CA SER A 242 -2.37 29.63 28.99
C SER A 242 -0.91 29.91 29.31
N THR A 243 -0.67 30.71 30.31
CA THR A 243 0.55 30.76 31.10
C THR A 243 0.53 29.67 32.18
N ASP A 244 -0.54 28.91 32.29
CA ASP A 244 -0.77 27.95 33.37
C ASP A 244 -0.12 26.60 33.13
N THR A 245 0.34 26.02 34.19
CA THR A 245 1.25 24.87 34.26
C THR A 245 0.60 23.52 33.89
N HIS A 246 -0.72 23.44 33.78
CA HIS A 246 -1.47 22.21 33.54
C HIS A 246 -2.64 22.40 32.60
N PHE A 247 -2.47 22.00 31.37
CA PHE A 247 -3.60 21.85 30.46
C PHE A 247 -3.59 20.42 29.93
N THR A 248 -4.58 19.61 30.30
CA THR A 248 -4.81 18.29 29.75
C THR A 248 -6.12 18.30 28.98
N ALA A 249 -6.15 17.71 27.81
CA ALA A 249 -7.37 17.58 27.02
C ALA A 249 -7.61 16.13 26.64
N ILE A 250 -8.81 15.61 26.94
CA ILE A 250 -9.18 14.23 26.67
C ILE A 250 -10.46 14.21 25.82
N ASN A 251 -10.47 13.44 24.73
CA ASN A 251 -11.61 13.31 23.83
C ASN A 251 -12.19 14.66 23.36
N SER A 252 -11.36 15.69 23.20
CA SER A 252 -11.80 17.06 23.02
C SER A 252 -11.34 17.65 21.70
N ILE A 253 -12.03 18.70 21.24
CA ILE A 253 -11.61 19.54 20.12
C ILE A 253 -11.27 20.92 20.70
N VAL A 254 -10.02 21.34 20.57
CA VAL A 254 -9.54 22.59 21.15
C VAL A 254 -9.06 23.53 20.05
N TYR A 255 -9.54 24.76 20.05
CA TYR A 255 -9.15 25.80 19.11
C TYR A 255 -8.35 26.90 19.80
N PHE A 256 -7.16 27.21 19.28
CA PHE A 256 -6.28 28.28 19.77
C PHE A 256 -6.19 29.42 18.74
N PRO A 257 -6.81 30.58 18.94
CA PRO A 257 -6.84 31.67 17.94
C PRO A 257 -5.48 32.37 17.75
N PHE A 258 -4.58 32.28 18.74
CA PHE A 258 -3.28 32.99 18.74
C PHE A 258 -2.09 32.06 18.92
N GLY A 259 -2.30 30.74 18.82
CA GLY A 259 -1.29 29.76 19.17
C GLY A 259 -1.37 29.29 20.61
N TYR A 260 -0.55 28.32 20.93
CA TYR A 260 -0.42 27.76 22.26
C TYR A 260 1.06 27.59 22.59
N THR A 261 1.53 28.29 23.62
CA THR A 261 2.89 28.17 24.14
C THR A 261 2.82 27.86 25.62
N LYS A 262 3.31 26.71 26.02
CA LYS A 262 3.39 26.36 27.43
C LYS A 262 4.63 26.99 28.09
N GLY A 263 4.46 27.57 29.28
CA GLY A 263 5.59 28.00 30.11
C GLY A 263 6.49 26.86 30.60
N ASN A 264 7.68 27.19 31.07
CA ASN A 264 8.77 26.24 31.43
C ASN A 264 8.51 25.32 32.65
N GLY A 265 7.28 25.00 33.01
CA GLY A 265 6.97 24.12 34.15
C GLY A 265 7.26 22.63 33.86
N ASN A 266 7.79 21.92 34.83
CA ASN A 266 8.18 20.49 34.76
C ASN A 266 7.01 19.48 34.74
N ILE A 267 5.82 19.87 34.34
CA ILE A 267 4.64 19.01 34.45
C ILE A 267 4.21 18.54 33.09
N GLY A 268 4.08 17.22 32.96
CA GLY A 268 3.68 16.55 31.73
C GLY A 268 2.33 17.04 31.22
N ILE A 269 2.25 17.31 29.93
CA ILE A 269 0.98 17.53 29.23
C ILE A 269 0.52 16.17 28.74
N ASP A 270 -0.72 15.82 29.06
CA ASP A 270 -1.36 14.63 28.54
C ASP A 270 -2.50 15.02 27.61
N PHE A 271 -2.28 14.85 26.33
CA PHE A 271 -3.35 14.89 25.34
C PHE A 271 -3.69 13.45 24.92
N LYS A 272 -4.98 13.12 24.93
CA LYS A 272 -5.47 11.81 24.53
C LYS A 272 -6.76 11.93 23.72
N ASN A 273 -6.81 11.30 22.55
CA ASN A 273 -7.97 11.34 21.66
C ASN A 273 -8.41 12.78 21.34
N THR A 274 -7.48 13.70 21.09
CA THR A 274 -7.77 15.13 21.04
C THR A 274 -7.37 15.70 19.68
N GLN A 275 -8.20 16.63 19.17
CA GLN A 275 -7.89 17.42 17.99
C GLN A 275 -7.58 18.86 18.41
N ILE A 276 -6.49 19.40 17.90
CA ILE A 276 -6.04 20.76 18.20
C ILE A 276 -5.96 21.56 16.91
N TYR A 277 -6.58 22.71 16.88
CA TYR A 277 -6.56 23.65 15.78
C TYR A 277 -5.97 24.98 16.26
N SER A 278 -4.94 25.49 15.58
CA SER A 278 -4.22 26.68 16.00
C SER A 278 -3.92 27.63 14.84
N LYS A 279 -4.28 28.91 15.00
CA LYS A 279 -3.88 29.97 14.06
C LYS A 279 -2.43 30.45 14.23
N GLY A 280 -1.77 30.04 15.29
CA GLY A 280 -0.39 30.39 15.57
C GLY A 280 0.45 29.16 15.83
N ASN A 281 1.60 29.37 16.47
CA ASN A 281 2.50 28.30 16.85
C ASN A 281 1.89 27.41 17.95
N ILE A 282 2.28 26.14 17.94
CA ILE A 282 2.05 25.20 19.03
C ILE A 282 3.43 24.83 19.60
N GLU A 283 3.71 25.23 20.84
CA GLU A 283 4.95 24.91 21.54
C GLU A 283 4.63 24.09 22.78
N LEU A 284 5.10 22.84 22.80
CA LEU A 284 4.83 21.87 23.85
C LEU A 284 6.15 21.39 24.47
N PRO A 285 6.62 22.06 25.53
CA PRO A 285 7.77 21.59 26.28
C PRO A 285 7.37 20.42 27.20
N ASN A 286 8.25 19.41 27.35
CA ASN A 286 8.10 18.32 28.32
C ASN A 286 6.79 17.53 28.24
N MET A 287 6.54 16.92 27.08
CA MET A 287 5.45 15.97 26.91
C MET A 287 5.85 14.56 27.29
N ASN A 288 5.06 13.88 28.11
CA ASN A 288 5.30 12.48 28.43
C ASN A 288 4.99 11.58 27.25
N THR A 289 3.76 11.58 26.77
CA THR A 289 3.33 10.77 25.63
C THR A 289 2.23 11.47 24.85
N MET A 290 2.19 11.21 23.54
CA MET A 290 1.12 11.63 22.64
C MET A 290 0.44 10.38 22.08
N ASN A 291 -0.85 10.20 22.39
CA ASN A 291 -1.61 9.04 21.91
C ASN A 291 -2.93 9.47 21.26
N ASN A 292 -3.10 9.11 19.99
CA ASN A 292 -4.28 9.41 19.19
C ASN A 292 -4.62 10.93 19.19
N ILE A 293 -3.69 11.72 18.69
CA ILE A 293 -3.78 13.18 18.66
C ILE A 293 -3.68 13.65 17.21
N THR A 294 -4.46 14.67 16.87
CA THR A 294 -4.29 15.38 15.60
C THR A 294 -4.14 16.86 15.86
N MET A 295 -3.06 17.46 15.34
CA MET A 295 -2.79 18.90 15.48
C MET A 295 -2.72 19.57 14.11
N TYR A 296 -3.42 20.67 13.95
CA TYR A 296 -3.36 21.56 12.79
C TYR A 296 -2.90 22.94 13.23
N ALA A 297 -1.81 23.45 12.65
CA ALA A 297 -1.27 24.76 12.97
C ALA A 297 -0.97 25.58 11.71
N GLU A 298 -1.35 26.87 11.70
CA GLU A 298 -0.87 27.82 10.70
C GLU A 298 0.57 28.27 10.96
N GLY A 299 1.04 28.18 12.21
CA GLY A 299 2.43 28.45 12.62
C GLY A 299 3.24 27.17 12.77
N ASN A 300 4.35 27.26 13.48
CA ASN A 300 5.24 26.13 13.74
C ASN A 300 4.68 25.21 14.83
N ILE A 301 5.07 23.93 14.78
CA ILE A 301 4.86 22.97 15.86
C ILE A 301 6.24 22.62 16.45
N GLU A 302 6.44 22.97 17.72
CA GLU A 302 7.66 22.68 18.45
C GLU A 302 7.36 21.72 19.62
N LEU A 303 7.98 20.52 19.58
CA LEU A 303 7.83 19.49 20.60
C LEU A 303 9.18 19.26 21.29
N LYS A 304 9.25 19.59 22.58
CA LYS A 304 10.47 19.41 23.39
C LYS A 304 10.29 18.23 24.35
N ASN A 305 11.34 17.40 24.50
CA ASN A 305 11.38 16.30 25.48
C ASN A 305 10.16 15.36 25.41
N LEU A 306 9.80 14.91 24.21
CA LEU A 306 8.74 13.96 24.00
C LEU A 306 9.25 12.53 24.23
N ASN A 307 8.65 11.81 25.18
CA ASN A 307 9.05 10.43 25.49
C ASN A 307 8.48 9.38 24.53
N GLY A 308 7.50 9.71 23.71
CA GLY A 308 6.95 8.87 22.67
C GLY A 308 5.68 9.42 22.06
N ALA A 309 5.43 9.07 20.79
CA ALA A 309 4.21 9.42 20.08
C ALA A 309 3.68 8.20 19.32
N ASN A 310 2.40 7.90 19.49
CA ASN A 310 1.71 6.86 18.77
C ASN A 310 0.36 7.39 18.27
N GLN A 311 0.12 7.23 16.95
CA GLN A 311 -1.07 7.80 16.30
C GLN A 311 -1.18 9.33 16.52
N ALA A 312 -0.04 10.04 16.44
CA ALA A 312 0.05 11.47 16.58
C ALA A 312 0.22 12.13 15.20
N ASN A 313 -0.85 12.70 14.67
CA ASN A 313 -0.86 13.32 13.36
C ASN A 313 -0.61 14.83 13.50
N LEU A 314 0.44 15.34 12.87
CA LEU A 314 0.83 16.75 12.95
C LEU A 314 0.83 17.36 11.54
N TYR A 315 0.08 18.45 11.39
CA TYR A 315 -0.04 19.18 10.12
C TYR A 315 0.22 20.65 10.36
N THR A 316 1.19 21.22 9.62
CA THR A 316 1.48 22.66 9.72
C THR A 316 1.84 23.31 8.40
N THR A 317 1.45 24.58 8.23
CA THR A 317 1.97 25.42 7.14
C THR A 317 3.37 25.97 7.46
N GLY A 318 3.79 25.93 8.73
CA GLY A 318 5.13 26.25 9.20
C GLY A 318 6.06 25.05 9.23
N SER A 319 6.94 25.03 10.21
CA SER A 319 7.95 23.99 10.44
C SER A 319 7.60 23.11 11.64
N ILE A 320 8.14 21.88 11.64
CA ILE A 320 8.05 20.97 12.80
C ILE A 320 9.44 20.83 13.41
N GLU A 321 9.58 21.06 14.71
CA GLU A 321 10.82 20.88 15.43
C GLU A 321 10.66 19.88 16.58
N PHE A 322 11.53 18.85 16.60
CA PHE A 322 11.61 17.86 17.66
C PHE A 322 12.91 18.03 18.43
N LYS A 323 12.82 18.46 19.69
CA LYS A 323 13.97 18.54 20.58
C LYS A 323 13.94 17.37 21.57
N ASN A 324 14.98 16.56 21.59
CA ASN A 324 15.15 15.43 22.53
C ASN A 324 13.99 14.42 22.53
N ALA A 325 13.62 13.88 21.38
CA ALA A 325 12.71 12.75 21.30
C ALA A 325 13.46 11.47 21.68
N SER A 326 13.29 10.99 22.91
CA SER A 326 14.06 9.86 23.46
C SER A 326 13.51 8.48 23.07
N SER A 327 12.23 8.37 22.73
CA SER A 327 11.58 7.16 22.22
C SER A 327 10.78 7.47 20.98
N GLY A 328 10.85 6.59 19.99
CA GLY A 328 10.44 6.82 18.62
C GLY A 328 8.97 7.26 18.44
N TYR A 329 8.73 7.85 17.29
CA TYR A 329 7.39 8.13 16.77
C TYR A 329 6.87 6.91 16.04
N SER A 330 5.59 6.55 16.26
CA SER A 330 5.00 5.40 15.61
C SER A 330 3.56 5.66 15.11
N ASN A 331 3.21 4.96 14.02
CA ASN A 331 1.84 4.95 13.46
C ASN A 331 1.25 6.35 13.24
N SER A 332 2.04 7.32 12.79
CA SER A 332 1.70 8.73 12.77
C SER A 332 1.93 9.36 11.40
N ILE A 333 1.30 10.51 11.18
CA ILE A 333 1.48 11.32 9.96
C ILE A 333 2.11 12.65 10.37
N LEU A 334 3.20 13.03 9.69
CA LEU A 334 3.82 14.34 9.86
C LEU A 334 3.79 15.07 8.53
N TYR A 335 3.20 16.25 8.52
CA TYR A 335 3.18 17.13 7.36
C TYR A 335 3.66 18.53 7.74
N ALA A 336 4.74 18.98 7.13
CA ALA A 336 5.27 20.33 7.27
C ALA A 336 5.45 20.98 5.90
N LYS A 337 4.80 22.12 5.67
CA LYS A 337 5.04 22.92 4.47
C LYS A 337 6.39 23.66 4.56
N GLY A 338 6.84 23.99 5.75
CA GLY A 338 8.16 24.51 6.06
C GLY A 338 9.21 23.40 6.20
N ALA A 339 10.19 23.63 7.05
CA ALA A 339 11.26 22.68 7.37
C ALA A 339 10.85 21.71 8.50
N MET A 340 11.61 20.63 8.62
CA MET A 340 11.53 19.75 9.78
C MET A 340 12.92 19.54 10.38
N ASP A 341 13.04 19.75 11.69
CA ASP A 341 14.28 19.51 12.44
C ASP A 341 14.04 18.42 13.50
N GLY A 342 14.88 17.38 13.51
CA GLY A 342 14.77 16.25 14.41
C GLY A 342 16.08 15.90 15.09
N LYS A 343 16.13 16.01 16.44
CA LYS A 343 17.25 15.47 17.21
C LYS A 343 16.94 14.06 17.70
N ASN A 344 17.78 13.08 17.36
CA ASN A 344 17.68 11.69 17.81
C ASN A 344 16.29 11.06 17.55
N THR A 345 15.77 11.21 16.33
CA THR A 345 14.42 10.74 15.97
C THR A 345 14.45 9.36 15.31
N GLU A 346 13.63 8.46 15.82
CA GLU A 346 13.26 7.22 15.17
C GLU A 346 11.80 7.29 14.72
N PHE A 347 11.57 7.05 13.43
CA PHE A 347 10.25 7.04 12.81
C PHE A 347 9.86 5.60 12.45
N LYS A 348 8.81 5.08 13.09
CA LYS A 348 8.38 3.70 12.94
C LYS A 348 6.95 3.61 12.41
N ASN A 349 6.77 2.99 11.24
CA ASN A 349 5.46 2.90 10.56
C ASN A 349 4.80 4.27 10.39
N MET A 350 5.53 5.22 9.78
CA MET A 350 5.10 6.61 9.67
C MET A 350 5.02 7.08 8.22
N LYS A 351 4.16 8.07 8.00
CA LYS A 351 4.15 8.86 6.77
C LYS A 351 4.64 10.27 7.08
N ILE A 352 5.69 10.71 6.41
CA ILE A 352 6.34 11.99 6.68
C ILE A 352 6.47 12.75 5.36
N VAL A 353 5.95 13.97 5.34
CA VAL A 353 6.06 14.86 4.19
C VAL A 353 6.57 16.21 4.65
N VAL A 354 7.68 16.64 4.09
CA VAL A 354 8.34 17.92 4.37
C VAL A 354 8.56 18.64 3.05
N ASP A 355 7.88 19.75 2.81
CA ASP A 355 8.07 20.55 1.60
C ASP A 355 9.43 21.28 1.58
N GLY A 356 9.90 21.68 2.77
CA GLY A 356 11.18 22.31 2.98
C GLY A 356 12.32 21.31 3.13
N ASN A 357 13.31 21.73 3.92
CA ASN A 357 14.47 20.91 4.30
C ASN A 357 14.14 20.02 5.50
N TYR A 358 14.77 18.85 5.57
CA TYR A 358 14.86 18.07 6.78
C TYR A 358 16.29 18.09 7.32
N THR A 359 16.45 18.36 8.63
CA THR A 359 17.73 18.25 9.33
C THR A 359 17.58 17.33 10.53
N GLY A 360 18.43 16.31 10.63
CA GLY A 360 18.43 15.37 11.74
C GLY A 360 19.82 15.09 12.30
N GLU A 361 19.93 14.94 13.63
CA GLU A 361 21.20 14.49 14.23
C GLU A 361 21.36 12.97 14.11
N LYS A 362 20.50 12.18 14.76
CA LYS A 362 20.34 10.75 14.52
C LYS A 362 19.03 10.52 13.80
N PHE A 363 19.06 9.74 12.77
CA PHE A 363 17.91 9.49 11.93
C PHE A 363 17.70 7.98 11.78
N ALA A 364 16.51 7.50 12.11
CA ALA A 364 16.11 6.14 11.81
C ALA A 364 14.71 6.10 11.21
N LEU A 365 14.59 5.46 10.05
CA LEU A 365 13.32 5.24 9.36
C LEU A 365 13.07 3.74 9.30
N THR A 366 12.03 3.25 9.97
CA THR A 366 11.82 1.82 10.19
C THR A 366 10.38 1.37 9.96
N SER A 367 10.17 0.06 9.79
CA SER A 367 8.85 -0.59 9.82
C SER A 367 7.84 -0.04 8.80
N LYS A 368 8.21 -0.04 7.52
CA LYS A 368 7.37 0.43 6.39
C LYS A 368 7.09 1.94 6.41
N SER A 369 7.92 2.73 7.09
CA SER A 369 7.81 4.18 7.04
C SER A 369 8.11 4.72 5.63
N VAL A 370 7.43 5.80 5.28
CA VAL A 370 7.68 6.54 4.03
C VAL A 370 7.96 7.99 4.37
N MET A 371 9.08 8.53 3.87
CA MET A 371 9.44 9.92 4.05
C MET A 371 9.68 10.60 2.71
N VAL A 372 9.09 11.75 2.51
CA VAL A 372 9.29 12.61 1.34
C VAL A 372 9.81 13.97 1.80
N VAL A 373 10.94 14.38 1.26
CA VAL A 373 11.56 15.70 1.52
C VAL A 373 11.62 16.49 0.22
N GLY A 374 10.98 17.65 0.19
CA GLY A 374 10.84 18.47 -1.01
C GLY A 374 12.14 19.16 -1.44
N LYS A 375 13.04 19.44 -0.50
CA LYS A 375 14.33 20.09 -0.76
C LYS A 375 15.47 19.21 -0.30
N GLU A 376 16.27 19.63 0.65
CA GLU A 376 17.45 18.93 1.13
C GLU A 376 17.17 18.09 2.39
N LEU A 377 17.76 16.90 2.46
CA LEU A 377 17.80 16.12 3.68
C LEU A 377 19.24 16.05 4.20
N THR A 378 19.47 16.54 5.41
CA THR A 378 20.76 16.55 6.08
C THR A 378 20.77 15.66 7.32
N MET A 379 21.67 14.68 7.36
CA MET A 379 21.94 13.80 8.51
C MET A 379 23.30 14.13 9.11
N LYS A 380 23.34 14.75 10.30
CA LYS A 380 24.59 15.17 10.99
C LYS A 380 25.34 14.03 11.65
N LYS A 381 24.64 12.97 12.05
CA LYS A 381 25.22 11.76 12.63
C LYS A 381 24.84 10.55 11.79
N ALA A 382 25.15 9.35 12.29
CA ALA A 382 24.77 8.11 11.60
C ALA A 382 23.25 7.98 11.45
N GLY A 383 22.81 7.54 10.28
CA GLY A 383 21.42 7.28 9.95
C GLY A 383 21.18 5.84 9.56
N SER A 384 19.91 5.40 9.63
CA SER A 384 19.51 4.07 9.20
C SER A 384 18.12 4.08 8.56
N ILE A 385 17.96 3.26 7.52
CA ILE A 385 16.70 3.03 6.82
C ILE A 385 16.49 1.52 6.74
N TYR A 386 15.48 1.01 7.46
CA TYR A 386 15.15 -0.40 7.51
C TYR A 386 13.70 -0.64 7.13
N ASN A 387 13.47 -1.49 6.12
CA ASN A 387 12.13 -1.82 5.62
C ASN A 387 11.28 -0.55 5.42
N SER A 388 11.84 0.45 4.73
CA SER A 388 11.24 1.78 4.64
C SER A 388 11.71 2.51 3.37
N ASN A 389 10.96 3.54 2.97
CA ASN A 389 11.24 4.26 1.76
C ASN A 389 11.54 5.74 2.05
N LEU A 390 12.57 6.27 1.40
CA LEU A 390 12.97 7.66 1.49
C LEU A 390 12.99 8.29 0.10
N VAL A 391 12.33 9.43 -0.05
CA VAL A 391 12.41 10.27 -1.24
C VAL A 391 12.97 11.63 -0.86
N VAL A 392 14.03 12.05 -1.52
CA VAL A 392 14.62 13.38 -1.39
C VAL A 392 14.63 14.04 -2.76
N LYS A 393 13.80 15.06 -2.94
CA LYS A 393 13.73 15.75 -4.25
C LYS A 393 14.96 16.61 -4.53
N GLY A 394 15.60 17.14 -3.49
CA GLY A 394 16.88 17.83 -3.55
C GLY A 394 18.07 16.95 -3.14
N ASN A 395 19.02 17.52 -2.40
CA ASN A 395 20.25 16.84 -2.02
C ASN A 395 20.06 15.92 -0.82
N LEU A 396 20.76 14.78 -0.83
CA LEU A 396 20.93 13.92 0.34
C LEU A 396 22.33 14.14 0.92
N VAL A 397 22.40 14.85 2.04
CA VAL A 397 23.64 15.17 2.75
C VAL A 397 23.78 14.27 3.96
N VAL A 398 24.79 13.41 3.96
CA VAL A 398 25.12 12.49 5.07
C VAL A 398 26.51 12.85 5.58
N GLU A 399 26.61 13.37 6.81
CA GLU A 399 27.91 13.77 7.34
C GLU A 399 28.78 12.59 7.83
N LYS A 400 28.15 11.56 8.40
CA LYS A 400 28.87 10.38 8.92
C LYS A 400 28.63 9.12 8.11
N SER A 401 27.52 8.42 8.37
CA SER A 401 27.19 7.18 7.67
C SER A 401 25.68 6.97 7.56
N LEU A 402 25.25 6.30 6.50
CA LEU A 402 23.88 5.85 6.30
C LEU A 402 23.85 4.35 5.98
N VAL A 403 23.11 3.60 6.78
CA VAL A 403 22.86 2.17 6.59
C VAL A 403 21.48 1.97 5.98
N ILE A 404 21.39 1.18 4.90
CA ILE A 404 20.14 0.92 4.17
C ILE A 404 19.96 -0.60 4.05
N LYS A 405 18.89 -1.17 4.64
CA LYS A 405 18.65 -2.62 4.70
C LYS A 405 17.17 -2.98 4.65
N ASN A 406 16.90 -4.29 4.54
CA ASN A 406 15.58 -4.90 4.68
C ASN A 406 14.57 -4.37 3.65
N ASN A 407 14.91 -4.51 2.35
CA ASN A 407 14.04 -4.10 1.25
C ASN A 407 13.69 -2.60 1.25
N SER A 408 14.63 -1.76 1.66
CA SER A 408 14.46 -0.31 1.70
C SER A 408 14.76 0.33 0.35
N LYS A 409 14.05 1.39 0.03
CA LYS A 409 14.29 2.15 -1.21
C LYS A 409 14.59 3.61 -0.90
N VAL A 410 15.60 4.15 -1.58
CA VAL A 410 16.00 5.56 -1.46
C VAL A 410 16.02 6.18 -2.84
N CYS A 411 15.30 7.28 -3.05
CA CYS A 411 15.27 8.04 -4.29
C CYS A 411 15.79 9.46 -4.07
N VAL A 412 16.80 9.88 -4.84
CA VAL A 412 17.45 11.18 -4.69
C VAL A 412 17.48 11.92 -6.03
N GLY A 413 16.81 13.07 -6.09
CA GLY A 413 16.77 13.92 -7.29
C GLY A 413 17.93 14.95 -7.39
N GLY A 414 18.60 15.23 -6.26
CA GLY A 414 19.76 16.11 -6.16
C GLY A 414 21.07 15.35 -5.98
N ASN A 415 22.04 16.02 -5.37
CA ASN A 415 23.36 15.44 -5.12
C ASN A 415 23.32 14.36 -4.05
N ILE A 416 24.15 13.31 -4.24
CA ILE A 416 24.34 12.20 -3.30
C ILE A 416 25.82 11.83 -3.23
N ASP A 417 26.37 11.70 -2.00
CA ASP A 417 27.76 11.25 -1.77
C ASP A 417 27.76 9.80 -1.25
N PHE A 418 28.10 8.88 -2.14
CA PHE A 418 28.17 7.45 -1.82
C PHE A 418 29.32 7.06 -0.90
N ASN A 419 30.34 7.91 -0.70
CA ASN A 419 31.39 7.67 0.29
C ASN A 419 30.83 7.68 1.73
N LYS A 420 29.66 8.25 1.94
CA LYS A 420 28.95 8.33 3.23
C LYS A 420 27.87 7.26 3.41
N ILE A 421 27.66 6.40 2.42
CA ILE A 421 26.65 5.34 2.47
C ILE A 421 27.35 4.01 2.62
N ASP A 422 26.94 3.21 3.61
CA ASP A 422 27.50 1.88 3.84
C ASP A 422 26.91 0.86 2.83
N LEU A 423 27.43 0.93 1.62
CA LEU A 423 27.00 0.05 0.52
C LEU A 423 27.37 -1.42 0.75
N LYS A 424 28.39 -1.71 1.58
CA LYS A 424 28.83 -3.10 1.85
C LYS A 424 27.83 -3.87 2.68
N THR A 425 27.05 -3.18 3.51
CA THR A 425 26.05 -3.81 4.37
C THR A 425 24.64 -3.76 3.79
N MET A 426 24.46 -3.13 2.62
CA MET A 426 23.17 -3.07 1.93
C MET A 426 22.81 -4.46 1.38
N ASP A 427 21.60 -4.94 1.68
CA ASP A 427 21.11 -6.22 1.16
C ASP A 427 20.67 -6.11 -0.31
N SER A 428 20.56 -7.26 -0.99
CA SER A 428 20.24 -7.33 -2.42
C SER A 428 18.88 -6.75 -2.81
N ASN A 429 17.95 -6.68 -1.86
CA ASN A 429 16.58 -6.19 -2.09
C ASN A 429 16.45 -4.67 -1.87
N SER A 430 17.40 -4.06 -1.14
CA SER A 430 17.44 -2.62 -0.94
C SER A 430 18.04 -1.92 -2.16
N LYS A 431 17.49 -0.77 -2.56
CA LYS A 431 17.89 -0.06 -3.78
C LYS A 431 18.01 1.44 -3.56
N ILE A 432 18.95 2.06 -4.28
CA ILE A 432 19.09 3.51 -4.36
C ILE A 432 18.92 3.94 -5.81
N TYR A 433 17.92 4.78 -6.06
CA TYR A 433 17.64 5.42 -7.34
C TYR A 433 18.13 6.86 -7.28
N PHE A 434 18.91 7.31 -8.24
CA PHE A 434 19.55 8.63 -8.19
C PHE A 434 19.85 9.17 -9.58
N VAL A 435 20.09 10.49 -9.69
CA VAL A 435 20.51 11.11 -10.93
C VAL A 435 22.00 10.89 -11.13
N GLU A 436 22.37 10.26 -12.25
CA GLU A 436 23.73 9.78 -12.53
C GLU A 436 24.78 10.89 -12.41
N GLU A 437 24.51 12.03 -13.03
CA GLU A 437 25.44 13.17 -13.11
C GLU A 437 25.61 13.90 -11.78
N LYS A 438 24.75 13.62 -10.79
CA LYS A 438 24.77 14.22 -9.45
C LYS A 438 25.36 13.31 -8.36
N ALA A 439 25.84 12.16 -8.75
CA ALA A 439 26.47 11.19 -7.85
C ALA A 439 27.96 11.50 -7.61
N ASN A 440 28.41 11.32 -6.37
CA ASN A 440 29.82 11.41 -6.00
C ASN A 440 30.22 10.15 -5.20
N PRO A 441 31.27 9.39 -5.55
CA PRO A 441 32.07 9.55 -6.77
C PRO A 441 31.36 8.99 -8.02
N GLN A 442 31.65 9.54 -9.17
CA GLN A 442 31.09 9.13 -10.46
C GLN A 442 31.42 7.66 -10.83
N ASN A 443 32.60 7.18 -10.42
CA ASN A 443 33.09 5.84 -10.76
C ASN A 443 32.48 4.70 -9.94
N ILE A 444 31.44 4.96 -9.13
CA ILE A 444 30.74 3.93 -8.35
C ILE A 444 29.79 3.07 -9.21
N MET A 445 29.46 3.58 -10.40
CA MET A 445 28.55 2.93 -11.33
C MET A 445 29.04 1.54 -11.71
N GLY A 446 28.13 0.55 -11.70
CA GLY A 446 28.44 -0.85 -12.04
C GLY A 446 29.16 -1.65 -10.94
N LYS A 447 29.63 -1.02 -9.86
CA LYS A 447 30.23 -1.75 -8.73
C LYS A 447 29.23 -2.42 -7.83
N TYR A 448 28.01 -1.91 -7.78
CA TYR A 448 26.92 -2.42 -6.92
C TYR A 448 25.62 -2.50 -7.73
N THR A 449 25.00 -3.67 -7.77
CA THR A 449 23.75 -3.92 -8.50
C THR A 449 22.53 -3.22 -7.89
N ASN A 450 22.68 -2.72 -6.68
CA ASN A 450 21.64 -2.02 -5.92
C ASN A 450 21.56 -0.52 -6.22
N LEU A 451 22.53 0.00 -7.00
CA LEU A 451 22.57 1.39 -7.41
C LEU A 451 21.96 1.52 -8.80
N ILE A 452 20.85 2.25 -8.88
CA ILE A 452 20.06 2.40 -10.12
C ILE A 452 20.17 3.85 -10.58
N PRO A 453 21.09 4.16 -11.51
CA PRO A 453 21.25 5.51 -12.05
C PRO A 453 20.15 5.86 -13.04
N VAL A 454 19.72 7.11 -13.03
CA VAL A 454 18.83 7.71 -14.01
C VAL A 454 19.57 8.89 -14.65
N LYS A 455 19.67 8.96 -15.96
CA LYS A 455 20.31 10.09 -16.65
C LYS A 455 19.59 11.39 -16.37
N GLU A 456 20.32 12.47 -16.19
CA GLU A 456 19.75 13.79 -15.90
C GLU A 456 18.78 14.26 -16.99
N SER A 457 19.05 13.93 -18.25
CA SER A 457 18.13 14.22 -19.36
C SER A 457 16.76 13.55 -19.21
N VAL A 458 16.73 12.29 -18.77
CA VAL A 458 15.49 11.54 -18.48
C VAL A 458 14.81 12.11 -17.24
N PHE A 459 15.59 12.40 -16.20
CA PHE A 459 15.07 12.98 -14.96
C PHE A 459 14.43 14.36 -15.19
N LYS A 460 15.04 15.25 -15.97
CA LYS A 460 14.47 16.58 -16.32
C LYS A 460 13.14 16.48 -17.07
N THR A 461 12.98 15.44 -17.90
CA THR A 461 11.75 15.24 -18.67
C THR A 461 10.62 14.65 -17.80
N ASN A 462 10.96 13.72 -16.90
CA ASN A 462 10.00 13.07 -16.01
C ASN A 462 10.63 12.76 -14.63
N PRO A 463 10.73 13.76 -13.73
CA PRO A 463 11.28 13.54 -12.38
C PRO A 463 10.48 12.52 -11.56
N GLN A 464 9.18 12.43 -11.84
CA GLN A 464 8.27 11.56 -11.10
C GLN A 464 8.62 10.07 -11.28
N ALA A 465 9.09 9.67 -12.46
CA ALA A 465 9.48 8.29 -12.71
C ALA A 465 10.60 7.79 -11.80
N LEU A 466 11.54 8.66 -11.38
CA LEU A 466 12.54 8.30 -10.38
C LEU A 466 11.91 8.07 -9.00
N TYR A 467 11.01 8.95 -8.59
CA TYR A 467 10.42 8.92 -7.26
C TYR A 467 9.40 7.78 -7.08
N ASP A 468 8.69 7.42 -8.14
CA ASP A 468 7.71 6.31 -8.14
C ASP A 468 8.35 4.97 -7.74
N ASN A 469 9.64 4.79 -8.01
CA ASN A 469 10.36 3.60 -7.58
C ASN A 469 10.45 3.46 -6.05
N CYS A 470 10.39 4.56 -5.30
CA CYS A 470 10.48 4.56 -3.85
C CYS A 470 9.13 4.61 -3.14
N VAL A 471 8.09 5.04 -3.83
CA VAL A 471 6.77 5.23 -3.21
C VAL A 471 5.81 4.10 -3.58
N GLY A 472 6.02 3.49 -4.76
CA GLY A 472 5.26 2.31 -5.18
C GLY A 472 5.69 1.07 -4.41
N GLY A 473 4.86 0.54 -3.53
CA GLY A 473 5.02 -0.79 -2.96
C GLY A 473 4.63 -1.83 -4.01
N GLY A 474 5.60 -2.55 -4.58
CA GLY A 474 5.29 -3.67 -5.48
C GLY A 474 6.50 -4.03 -6.32
N SER A 475 7.05 -5.21 -6.09
CA SER A 475 7.98 -5.88 -6.97
C SER A 475 7.29 -6.20 -8.30
N GLY A 476 7.68 -5.53 -9.36
CA GLY A 476 7.20 -5.82 -10.71
C GLY A 476 7.73 -4.78 -11.67
N SER A 477 8.58 -5.21 -12.58
CA SER A 477 9.07 -4.44 -13.69
C SER A 477 7.91 -3.98 -14.59
N ASP A 478 7.43 -2.76 -14.40
CA ASP A 478 6.67 -2.10 -15.44
C ASP A 478 6.86 -0.58 -15.35
N SER A 479 7.41 -0.05 -16.43
CA SER A 479 7.72 1.36 -16.68
C SER A 479 6.48 2.15 -17.10
N SER A 480 5.39 2.05 -16.35
CA SER A 480 4.24 2.94 -16.52
C SER A 480 4.02 3.69 -15.22
N GLY A 481 4.30 4.99 -15.22
CA GLY A 481 4.13 5.87 -14.07
C GLY A 481 2.68 5.95 -13.61
N ILE A 482 2.30 5.01 -12.74
CA ILE A 482 1.00 5.00 -12.09
C ILE A 482 1.23 5.38 -10.63
N THR A 483 0.86 6.60 -10.28
CA THR A 483 0.72 6.99 -8.88
C THR A 483 -0.56 6.35 -8.36
N ASP A 484 -0.42 5.33 -7.50
CA ASP A 484 -1.56 4.64 -6.91
C ASP A 484 -2.42 5.60 -6.07
N ASN A 485 -3.73 5.55 -6.28
CA ASN A 485 -4.68 6.18 -5.35
C ASN A 485 -4.68 5.37 -4.06
N PRO A 486 -4.43 5.98 -2.90
CA PRO A 486 -4.13 5.30 -1.64
C PRO A 486 -5.28 4.54 -1.00
N ASN A 487 -6.49 4.84 -1.38
CA ASN A 487 -7.67 4.23 -0.78
C ASN A 487 -8.16 2.99 -1.55
N TRP A 488 -7.42 2.58 -2.59
CA TRP A 488 -7.80 1.41 -3.36
C TRP A 488 -6.82 0.27 -3.08
N GLU A 489 -7.11 -0.50 -2.06
CA GLU A 489 -6.39 -1.72 -1.77
C GLU A 489 -6.52 -2.72 -2.93
N PRO A 490 -5.52 -3.60 -3.14
CA PRO A 490 -5.70 -4.69 -4.09
C PRO A 490 -6.94 -5.50 -3.65
N PRO A 491 -7.74 -6.01 -4.62
CA PRO A 491 -8.95 -6.75 -4.30
C PRO A 491 -8.63 -7.94 -3.38
N GLU A 492 -9.46 -8.16 -2.37
CA GLU A 492 -9.44 -9.41 -1.61
C GLU A 492 -9.70 -10.56 -2.57
N ILE A 493 -8.86 -11.59 -2.46
CA ILE A 493 -8.89 -12.73 -3.36
C ILE A 493 -9.31 -13.93 -2.55
N ASP A 494 -10.53 -14.39 -2.76
CA ASP A 494 -10.99 -15.67 -2.25
C ASP A 494 -11.01 -16.72 -3.38
N VAL A 495 -10.33 -17.83 -3.18
CA VAL A 495 -10.32 -18.98 -4.12
C VAL A 495 -11.02 -20.11 -3.44
N THR A 496 -12.23 -20.39 -3.86
CA THR A 496 -12.98 -21.57 -3.39
C THR A 496 -12.61 -22.78 -4.24
N TYR A 497 -12.06 -23.78 -3.62
CA TYR A 497 -11.75 -25.06 -4.26
C TYR A 497 -12.97 -25.98 -4.16
N ASN A 498 -13.61 -26.27 -5.29
CA ASN A 498 -14.70 -27.25 -5.41
C ASN A 498 -14.21 -28.55 -6.07
#